data_bba8deb20da20e82484ff4768e8ebce4
#
_entry.id   bba8deb20da20e82484ff4768e8ebce4
#
_cell.length_a   1.000
_cell.length_b   1.000
_cell.length_c   1.000
_cell.angle_alpha   90.00
_cell.angle_beta   90.00
_cell.angle_gamma   90.00
#
_symmetry.space_group_name_H-M   'P 1'
#
loop_
_entity.id
_entity.type
_entity.pdbx_description
1 polymer ?
#
loop_
_entity_poly.entity_id
_entity_poly.type
_entity_poly.pdbx_seq_one_letter_code
_entity_poly.pdbx_strand_id
1 'polypeptide(L)'
;MSAQTTTRRLAHTDLAKMRAAGEKIAMLTCYDASFALQCENAGVDVLLIGDSLGMVVQGHDSTLPVTNADIAYHTRAVVRGSQRPLVLADMPFGSFQESPQLAYRNAVELMQAGA
;
A
#
# COMPACT_ATOMS: atom_id res chain seq x y z
N MET A 1 19.76 9.72 -28.44
CA MET A 1 18.52 10.19 -27.80
C MET A 1 18.00 9.12 -26.87
N SER A 2 17.86 9.45 -25.63
CA SER A 2 17.34 8.52 -24.68
C SER A 2 15.83 8.39 -24.84
N ALA A 3 15.34 7.18 -25.02
CA ALA A 3 13.92 6.93 -24.90
C ALA A 3 13.48 7.32 -23.48
N GLN A 4 12.48 8.16 -23.38
CA GLN A 4 11.89 8.46 -22.08
C GLN A 4 11.23 7.19 -21.55
N THR A 5 11.82 6.65 -20.50
CA THR A 5 11.21 5.53 -19.77
C THR A 5 10.14 6.11 -18.86
N THR A 6 8.88 5.89 -19.20
CA THR A 6 7.79 6.24 -18.30
C THR A 6 7.81 5.25 -17.14
N THR A 7 8.01 5.77 -15.93
CA THR A 7 7.89 4.94 -14.73
C THR A 7 6.44 4.51 -14.56
N ARG A 8 6.20 3.21 -14.49
CA ARG A 8 4.88 2.68 -14.20
C ARG A 8 4.85 2.00 -12.83
N ARG A 9 3.68 1.98 -12.23
CA ARG A 9 3.48 1.27 -10.96
C ARG A 9 3.60 -0.23 -11.19
N LEU A 10 4.29 -0.92 -10.28
CA LEU A 10 4.37 -2.37 -10.28
C LEU A 10 2.99 -2.96 -10.00
N ALA A 11 2.67 -4.03 -10.73
CA ALA A 11 1.48 -4.84 -10.51
C ALA A 11 1.86 -6.16 -9.83
N HIS A 12 0.86 -6.88 -9.33
CA HIS A 12 1.09 -8.19 -8.71
C HIS A 12 1.78 -9.18 -9.66
N THR A 13 1.52 -9.06 -10.96
CA THR A 13 2.18 -9.90 -11.99
C THR A 13 3.68 -9.61 -12.11
N ASP A 14 4.11 -8.37 -11.81
CA ASP A 14 5.54 -8.02 -11.77
C ASP A 14 6.23 -8.73 -10.61
N LEU A 15 5.57 -8.84 -9.47
CA LEU A 15 6.12 -9.57 -8.31
C LEU A 15 6.31 -11.05 -8.63
N ALA A 16 5.37 -11.66 -9.35
CA ALA A 16 5.49 -13.04 -9.80
C ALA A 16 6.70 -13.23 -10.73
N LYS A 17 6.94 -12.28 -11.63
CA LYS A 17 8.11 -12.30 -12.53
C LYS A 17 9.41 -12.15 -11.75
N MET A 18 9.46 -11.27 -10.75
CA MET A 18 10.64 -11.09 -9.88
C MET A 18 10.96 -12.40 -9.17
N ARG A 19 9.94 -13.05 -8.60
CA ARG A 19 10.12 -14.34 -7.92
C ARG A 19 10.67 -15.41 -8.89
N ALA A 20 10.11 -15.50 -10.08
CA ALA A 20 10.55 -16.46 -11.09
C ALA A 20 12.00 -16.22 -11.51
N ALA A 21 12.43 -14.97 -11.53
CA ALA A 21 13.81 -14.57 -11.87
C ALA A 21 14.79 -14.69 -10.69
N GLY A 22 14.32 -15.08 -9.51
CA GLY A 22 15.14 -15.15 -8.30
C GLY A 22 15.46 -13.81 -7.68
N GLU A 23 14.78 -12.75 -8.07
CA GLU A 23 14.96 -11.43 -7.51
C GLU A 23 14.22 -11.31 -6.17
N LYS A 24 14.84 -10.69 -5.18
CA LYS A 24 14.20 -10.43 -3.89
C LYS A 24 13.24 -9.27 -4.00
N ILE A 25 12.10 -9.39 -3.34
CA ILE A 25 11.08 -8.35 -3.26
C ILE A 25 11.23 -7.67 -1.90
N ALA A 26 11.54 -6.36 -1.92
CA ALA A 26 11.65 -5.56 -0.71
C ALA A 26 10.30 -4.89 -0.42
N MET A 27 9.75 -5.13 0.77
CA MET A 27 8.49 -4.52 1.21
C MET A 27 8.70 -3.83 2.55
N LEU A 28 8.20 -2.60 2.65
CA LEU A 28 8.21 -1.83 3.89
C LEU A 28 6.84 -1.20 4.12
N THR A 29 6.47 -1.05 5.39
CA THR A 29 5.33 -0.22 5.76
C THR A 29 5.62 1.24 5.46
N CYS A 30 4.60 1.96 5.01
CA CYS A 30 4.72 3.36 4.63
C CYS A 30 3.36 4.05 4.80
N TYR A 31 3.35 5.27 5.40
CA TYR A 31 2.10 5.90 5.79
C TYR A 31 1.93 7.33 5.30
N ASP A 32 2.93 7.88 4.61
CA ASP A 32 2.84 9.25 4.09
C ASP A 32 3.64 9.43 2.79
N ALA A 33 3.43 10.58 2.15
CA ALA A 33 4.04 10.87 0.86
C ALA A 33 5.56 11.04 0.94
N SER A 34 6.06 11.62 2.02
CA SER A 34 7.50 11.87 2.17
C SER A 34 8.28 10.57 2.32
N PHE A 35 7.80 9.66 3.17
CA PHE A 35 8.41 8.34 3.33
C PHE A 35 8.25 7.50 2.07
N ALA A 36 7.12 7.62 1.36
CA ALA A 36 6.92 6.90 0.10
C ALA A 36 8.01 7.26 -0.92
N LEU A 37 8.33 8.55 -1.04
CA LEU A 37 9.41 8.99 -1.93
C LEU A 37 10.77 8.43 -1.48
N GLN A 38 11.06 8.43 -0.19
CA GLN A 38 12.32 7.91 0.33
C GLN A 38 12.43 6.39 0.09
N CYS A 39 11.36 5.65 0.32
CA CYS A 39 11.33 4.22 0.07
C CYS A 39 11.54 3.91 -1.41
N GLU A 40 10.89 4.66 -2.28
CA GLU A 40 11.06 4.51 -3.73
C GLU A 40 12.51 4.77 -4.15
N ASN A 41 13.10 5.85 -3.65
CA ASN A 41 14.50 6.19 -3.95
C ASN A 41 15.47 5.12 -3.43
N ALA A 42 15.10 4.41 -2.38
CA ALA A 42 15.90 3.31 -1.83
C ALA A 42 15.69 1.98 -2.58
N GLY A 43 14.78 1.93 -3.56
CA GLY A 43 14.55 0.73 -4.37
C GLY A 43 13.52 -0.23 -3.78
N VAL A 44 12.69 0.20 -2.82
CA VAL A 44 11.63 -0.64 -2.26
C VAL A 44 10.59 -0.95 -3.34
N ASP A 45 10.15 -2.20 -3.39
CA ASP A 45 9.25 -2.69 -4.44
C ASP A 45 7.77 -2.61 -4.04
N VAL A 46 7.48 -2.77 -2.75
CA VAL A 46 6.11 -2.78 -2.23
C VAL A 46 6.02 -1.87 -1.00
N LEU A 47 5.06 -0.96 -1.02
CA LEU A 47 4.73 -0.11 0.12
C LEU A 47 3.43 -0.61 0.74
N LEU A 48 3.48 -0.96 2.02
CA LEU A 48 2.35 -1.51 2.75
C LEU A 48 1.74 -0.44 3.65
N ILE A 49 0.45 -0.19 3.44
CA ILE A 49 -0.35 0.58 4.39
C ILE A 49 -1.07 -0.44 5.26
N GLY A 50 -0.55 -0.66 6.45
CA GLY A 50 -1.08 -1.64 7.39
C GLY A 50 -1.77 -0.98 8.56
N ASP A 51 -2.57 -1.75 9.30
CA ASP A 51 -3.30 -1.27 10.46
C ASP A 51 -2.37 -0.91 11.65
N SER A 52 -1.09 -1.26 11.56
CA SER A 52 -0.09 -0.78 12.53
C SER A 52 0.00 0.75 12.57
N LEU A 53 -0.51 1.45 11.53
CA LEU A 53 -0.63 2.92 11.58
C LEU A 53 -1.41 3.41 12.80
N GLY A 54 -2.35 2.60 13.26
CA GLY A 54 -3.12 2.91 14.47
C GLY A 54 -2.26 3.06 15.71
N MET A 55 -1.18 2.31 15.79
CA MET A 55 -0.25 2.36 16.91
C MET A 55 0.88 3.37 16.67
N VAL A 56 1.54 3.30 15.53
CA VAL A 56 2.77 4.08 15.28
C VAL A 56 2.51 5.49 14.79
N VAL A 57 1.33 5.75 14.22
CA VAL A 57 0.96 7.08 13.72
C VAL A 57 -0.12 7.71 14.60
N GLN A 58 -1.16 6.95 14.96
CA GLN A 58 -2.30 7.45 15.71
C GLN A 58 -2.14 7.35 17.22
N GLY A 59 -1.21 6.52 17.71
CA GLY A 59 -0.91 6.41 19.14
C GLY A 59 -1.85 5.52 19.94
N HIS A 60 -2.62 4.67 19.28
CA HIS A 60 -3.47 3.69 19.97
C HIS A 60 -2.65 2.53 20.55
N ASP A 61 -3.21 1.84 21.55
CA ASP A 61 -2.59 0.68 22.18
C ASP A 61 -2.74 -0.60 21.36
N SER A 62 -3.60 -0.58 20.34
CA SER A 62 -3.85 -1.72 19.46
C SER A 62 -4.21 -1.25 18.06
N THR A 63 -4.35 -2.20 17.13
CA THR A 63 -4.78 -1.91 15.75
C THR A 63 -6.31 -1.91 15.61
N LEU A 64 -7.06 -2.32 16.63
CA LEU A 64 -8.50 -2.48 16.56
C LEU A 64 -9.28 -1.21 16.17
N PRO A 65 -8.88 0.01 16.62
CA PRO A 65 -9.61 1.23 16.28
C PRO A 65 -9.46 1.69 14.83
N VAL A 66 -8.52 1.13 14.07
CA VAL A 66 -8.24 1.60 12.70
C VAL A 66 -9.44 1.32 11.79
N THR A 67 -9.90 2.37 11.11
CA THR A 67 -11.03 2.28 10.18
C THR A 67 -10.56 2.07 8.74
N ASN A 68 -11.48 1.61 7.89
CA ASN A 68 -11.21 1.53 6.46
C ASN A 68 -10.89 2.92 5.87
N ALA A 69 -11.56 3.96 6.39
CA ALA A 69 -11.31 5.34 5.99
C ALA A 69 -9.88 5.79 6.35
N ASP A 70 -9.36 5.36 7.48
CA ASP A 70 -7.97 5.64 7.87
C ASP A 70 -6.99 5.02 6.86
N ILE A 71 -7.19 3.75 6.52
CA ILE A 71 -6.34 3.05 5.54
C ILE A 71 -6.44 3.76 4.18
N ALA A 72 -7.63 4.11 3.73
CA ALA A 72 -7.82 4.82 2.47
C ALA A 72 -7.11 6.17 2.45
N TYR A 73 -7.19 6.92 3.55
CA TYR A 73 -6.51 8.22 3.68
C TYR A 73 -5.01 8.08 3.47
N HIS A 74 -4.38 7.17 4.22
CA HIS A 74 -2.93 6.96 4.13
C HIS A 74 -2.52 6.35 2.79
N THR A 75 -3.36 5.49 2.20
CA THR A 75 -3.13 4.95 0.85
C THR A 75 -3.04 6.06 -0.18
N ARG A 76 -3.96 7.03 -0.14
CA ARG A 76 -3.92 8.17 -1.08
C ARG A 76 -2.63 8.97 -0.95
N ALA A 77 -2.18 9.22 0.28
CA ALA A 77 -0.95 9.95 0.52
C ALA A 77 0.28 9.22 -0.04
N VAL A 78 0.37 7.92 0.21
CA VAL A 78 1.48 7.08 -0.26
C VAL A 78 1.49 7.00 -1.79
N VAL A 79 0.33 6.85 -2.42
CA VAL A 79 0.19 6.80 -3.88
C VAL A 79 0.69 8.11 -4.51
N ARG A 80 0.32 9.26 -3.92
CA ARG A 80 0.77 10.57 -4.43
C ARG A 80 2.27 10.75 -4.30
N GLY A 81 2.89 10.17 -3.30
CA GLY A 81 4.32 10.31 -3.02
C GLY A 81 5.21 9.32 -3.77
N SER A 82 4.64 8.41 -4.53
CA SER A 82 5.39 7.34 -5.20
C SER A 82 4.88 7.11 -6.62
N GLN A 83 5.72 6.48 -7.46
CA GLN A 83 5.36 6.17 -8.85
C GLN A 83 5.51 4.68 -9.18
N ARG A 84 6.58 4.04 -8.70
CA ARG A 84 6.92 2.67 -9.09
C ARG A 84 6.42 1.60 -8.10
N PRO A 85 6.61 1.71 -6.78
CA PRO A 85 6.26 0.61 -5.88
C PRO A 85 4.80 0.18 -5.99
N LEU A 86 4.53 -1.12 -5.86
CA LEU A 86 3.17 -1.60 -5.65
C LEU A 86 2.69 -1.08 -4.31
N VAL A 87 1.51 -0.48 -4.29
CA VAL A 87 0.88 -0.03 -3.05
C VAL A 87 -0.11 -1.07 -2.59
N LEU A 88 0.15 -1.65 -1.43
CA LEU A 88 -0.64 -2.72 -0.82
C LEU A 88 -1.32 -2.17 0.42
N ALA A 89 -2.64 -2.22 0.46
CA ALA A 89 -3.43 -1.71 1.58
C ALA A 89 -4.10 -2.86 2.31
N ASP A 90 -3.88 -2.95 3.63
CA ASP A 90 -4.56 -3.93 4.46
C ASP A 90 -6.02 -3.54 4.68
N MET A 91 -6.89 -4.54 4.70
CA MET A 91 -8.26 -4.37 5.15
C MET A 91 -8.30 -4.48 6.68
N PRO A 92 -8.69 -3.41 7.39
CA PRO A 92 -8.64 -3.42 8.85
C PRO A 92 -9.70 -4.32 9.47
N PHE A 93 -9.51 -4.60 10.75
CA PHE A 93 -10.44 -5.42 11.54
C PHE A 93 -11.87 -4.89 11.44
N GLY A 94 -12.80 -5.77 11.16
CA GLY A 94 -14.22 -5.44 11.02
C GLY A 94 -14.63 -5.01 9.62
N SER A 95 -13.67 -4.79 8.69
CA SER A 95 -13.98 -4.32 7.35
C SER A 95 -14.36 -5.44 6.37
N PHE A 96 -14.12 -6.71 6.74
CA PHE A 96 -14.35 -7.82 5.81
C PHE A 96 -14.94 -9.08 6.45
N GLN A 97 -14.92 -9.21 7.77
CA GLN A 97 -15.30 -10.45 8.44
C GLN A 97 -16.80 -10.71 8.44
N GLU A 98 -17.63 -9.65 8.39
CA GLU A 98 -19.08 -9.77 8.51
C GLU A 98 -19.71 -10.48 7.30
N SER A 99 -19.30 -10.10 6.09
CA SER A 99 -19.89 -10.63 4.87
C SER A 99 -19.01 -10.38 3.64
N PRO A 100 -19.16 -11.19 2.56
CA PRO A 100 -18.50 -10.91 1.30
C PRO A 100 -18.88 -9.55 0.68
N GLN A 101 -20.12 -9.12 0.87
CA GLN A 101 -20.60 -7.83 0.36
C GLN A 101 -19.90 -6.66 1.05
N LEU A 102 -19.74 -6.72 2.36
CA LEU A 102 -18.99 -5.70 3.11
C LEU A 102 -17.53 -5.69 2.69
N ALA A 103 -16.91 -6.86 2.58
CA ALA A 103 -15.53 -6.99 2.14
C ALA A 103 -15.34 -6.36 0.76
N TYR A 104 -16.24 -6.65 -0.17
CA TYR A 104 -16.20 -6.08 -1.52
C TYR A 104 -16.26 -4.55 -1.50
N ARG A 105 -17.22 -3.99 -0.79
CA ARG A 105 -17.40 -2.53 -0.71
C ARG A 105 -16.17 -1.84 -0.12
N ASN A 106 -15.61 -2.39 0.95
CA ASN A 106 -14.44 -1.81 1.59
C ASN A 106 -13.18 -1.98 0.74
N ALA A 107 -13.03 -3.10 0.03
CA ALA A 107 -11.94 -3.28 -0.91
C ALA A 107 -12.02 -2.27 -2.07
N VAL A 108 -13.23 -1.99 -2.58
CA VAL A 108 -13.43 -0.98 -3.63
C VAL A 108 -12.92 0.38 -3.16
N GLU A 109 -13.24 0.79 -1.93
CA GLU A 109 -12.76 2.07 -1.40
C GLU A 109 -11.23 2.15 -1.40
N LEU A 110 -10.55 1.07 -1.00
CA LEU A 110 -9.09 1.04 -0.97
C LEU A 110 -8.50 1.07 -2.39
N MET A 111 -9.10 0.37 -3.33
CA MET A 111 -8.67 0.42 -4.73
C MET A 111 -8.91 1.81 -5.35
N GLN A 112 -10.01 2.46 -5.01
CA GLN A 112 -10.28 3.84 -5.44
C GLN A 112 -9.30 4.83 -4.83
N ALA A 113 -8.73 4.52 -3.66
CA ALA A 113 -7.67 5.31 -3.06
C ALA A 113 -6.30 5.11 -3.75
N GLY A 114 -6.18 4.09 -4.59
CA GLY A 114 -4.99 3.83 -5.41
C GLY A 114 -4.24 2.53 -5.10
N ALA A 115 -4.78 1.73 -4.18
CA ALA A 115 -4.18 0.43 -3.88
C ALA A 115 -4.28 -0.54 -5.06
#